data_357168695031ee8fa933410b4605e005
#
_entry.id   357168695031ee8fa933410b4605e005
#
_cell.length_a   1.000
_cell.length_b   1.000
_cell.length_c   1.000
_cell.angle_alpha   90.00
_cell.angle_beta   90.00
_cell.angle_gamma   90.00
#
_symmetry.space_group_name_H-M   'P 1'
#
loop_
_entity.id
_entity.type
_entity.pdbx_description
1 polymer ?
#
loop_
_entity_poly.entity_id
_entity_poly.type
_entity_poly.pdbx_seq_one_letter_code
_entity_poly.pdbx_strand_id
1 'polypeptide(L)'
;MCIRDRFTIVPETEGSELNAKEAYQMISRAIDNEAADVDLGSNPKAYKEADVTRDSSELQNMVNMYNGLAKVNITYTFGDETVTLDGNTIKNWLQFDEKGQLLPDDGAFRQHVVDYVAQLAADHDTVGTERQFETTSGRIVYVYGSAYGWKIDQDKEAAQLMQEIQSGTQTTREPVYSMRANAHGINDLGDTYI
;
A
#
# COMPACT_ATOMS: atom_id res chain seq x y z
N MET A 1 -9.70 -19.81 6.69
CA MET A 1 -9.68 -18.35 6.47
C MET A 1 -8.27 -17.89 6.85
N CYS A 2 -7.41 -17.62 5.87
CA CYS A 2 -6.01 -17.30 6.15
C CYS A 2 -5.89 -15.90 6.72
N ILE A 3 -5.38 -15.79 7.93
CA ILE A 3 -5.03 -14.52 8.61
C ILE A 3 -3.64 -14.05 8.07
N ARG A 4 -3.48 -13.97 6.74
CA ARG A 4 -2.20 -13.51 6.15
C ARG A 4 -2.12 -12.01 5.89
N ASP A 5 -3.23 -11.29 6.10
CA ASP A 5 -3.37 -9.91 5.62
C ASP A 5 -3.46 -8.88 6.76
N ARG A 6 -3.02 -9.24 7.95
CA ARG A 6 -3.01 -8.32 9.09
C ARG A 6 -1.64 -8.28 9.75
N PHE A 7 -1.12 -7.08 9.91
CA PHE A 7 0.05 -6.83 10.74
C PHE A 7 -0.31 -6.93 12.21
N THR A 8 0.51 -7.63 12.99
CA THR A 8 0.34 -7.76 14.43
C THR A 8 1.65 -7.43 15.12
N ILE A 9 1.55 -6.81 16.30
CA ILE A 9 2.73 -6.54 17.11
C ILE A 9 3.17 -7.87 17.74
N VAL A 10 4.43 -8.21 17.56
CA VAL A 10 5.07 -9.29 18.31
C VAL A 10 5.57 -8.69 19.60
N PRO A 11 5.19 -9.25 20.76
CA PRO A 11 5.69 -8.77 22.05
C PRO A 11 7.21 -8.83 22.09
N GLU A 12 7.81 -7.84 22.74
CA GLU A 12 9.23 -7.84 23.06
C GLU A 12 9.58 -9.04 23.93
N THR A 13 10.80 -9.55 23.76
CA THR A 13 11.39 -10.50 24.70
C THR A 13 12.22 -9.72 25.70
N GLU A 14 12.15 -10.12 26.98
CA GLU A 14 12.98 -9.52 28.01
C GLU A 14 14.45 -9.58 27.62
N GLY A 15 15.12 -8.44 27.69
CA GLY A 15 16.54 -8.32 27.39
C GLY A 15 17.39 -8.97 28.50
N SER A 16 18.56 -9.46 28.14
CA SER A 16 19.56 -9.96 29.08
C SER A 16 20.60 -8.90 29.48
N GLU A 17 20.46 -7.67 29.01
CA GLU A 17 21.40 -6.60 29.32
C GLU A 17 21.11 -6.01 30.70
N LEU A 18 22.10 -6.11 31.59
CA LEU A 18 21.96 -5.64 32.97
C LEU A 18 21.91 -4.10 33.03
N ASN A 19 21.02 -3.60 33.88
CA ASN A 19 21.05 -2.25 34.39
C ASN A 19 22.11 -2.20 35.51
N ALA A 20 23.31 -1.77 35.17
CA ALA A 20 24.47 -1.82 36.08
C ALA A 20 24.21 -1.11 37.41
N LYS A 21 23.41 -0.02 37.43
CA LYS A 21 23.10 0.71 38.66
C LYS A 21 22.20 -0.10 39.58
N GLU A 22 21.13 -0.68 39.07
CA GLU A 22 20.20 -1.48 39.84
C GLU A 22 20.81 -2.79 40.29
N ALA A 23 21.56 -3.46 39.40
CA ALA A 23 22.29 -4.69 39.75
C ALA A 23 23.30 -4.43 40.85
N TYR A 24 24.06 -3.33 40.81
CA TYR A 24 25.00 -2.94 41.84
C TYR A 24 24.30 -2.70 43.19
N GLN A 25 23.17 -2.03 43.22
CA GLN A 25 22.40 -1.80 44.42
C GLN A 25 21.87 -3.10 45.07
N MET A 26 21.42 -4.03 44.20
CA MET A 26 20.96 -5.34 44.71
C MET A 26 22.10 -6.14 45.31
N ILE A 27 23.24 -6.18 44.64
CA ILE A 27 24.46 -6.88 45.11
C ILE A 27 24.94 -6.24 46.43
N SER A 28 25.02 -4.90 46.50
CA SER A 28 25.47 -4.21 47.74
C SER A 28 24.53 -4.54 48.92
N ARG A 29 23.23 -4.50 48.70
CA ARG A 29 22.28 -4.89 49.79
C ARG A 29 22.40 -6.34 50.19
N ALA A 30 22.64 -7.24 49.26
CA ALA A 30 22.86 -8.65 49.57
C ALA A 30 24.12 -8.84 50.40
N ILE A 31 25.20 -8.14 50.10
CA ILE A 31 26.46 -8.16 50.91
C ILE A 31 26.20 -7.58 52.32
N ASP A 32 25.53 -6.43 52.42
CA ASP A 32 25.22 -5.79 53.70
C ASP A 32 24.32 -6.67 54.61
N ASN A 33 23.49 -7.53 54.00
CA ASN A 33 22.62 -8.47 54.70
C ASN A 33 23.23 -9.89 54.86
N GLU A 34 24.52 -10.07 54.54
CA GLU A 34 25.24 -11.35 54.59
C GLU A 34 24.52 -12.48 53.83
N ALA A 35 23.80 -12.14 52.72
CA ALA A 35 23.13 -13.10 51.89
C ALA A 35 24.14 -13.99 51.11
N ALA A 36 23.84 -15.27 51.04
CA ALA A 36 24.73 -16.23 50.37
C ALA A 36 24.69 -16.09 48.82
N ASP A 37 23.59 -15.60 48.31
CA ASP A 37 23.36 -15.40 46.86
C ASP A 37 22.45 -14.20 46.61
N VAL A 38 22.41 -13.73 45.36
CA VAL A 38 21.50 -12.70 44.88
C VAL A 38 20.89 -13.11 43.53
N ASP A 39 19.59 -13.21 43.51
CA ASP A 39 18.86 -13.44 42.25
C ASP A 39 18.47 -12.10 41.63
N LEU A 40 19.22 -11.69 40.58
CA LEU A 40 18.93 -10.48 39.82
C LEU A 40 17.60 -10.58 39.05
N GLY A 41 17.18 -11.80 38.66
CA GLY A 41 15.92 -12.03 37.97
C GLY A 41 14.67 -11.75 38.81
N SER A 42 14.84 -11.68 40.17
CA SER A 42 13.75 -11.31 41.06
C SER A 42 13.31 -9.84 40.94
N ASN A 43 14.11 -8.99 40.31
CA ASN A 43 13.78 -7.58 40.11
C ASN A 43 13.84 -7.22 38.62
N PRO A 44 12.69 -6.98 37.95
CA PRO A 44 12.66 -6.60 36.55
C PRO A 44 13.53 -5.38 36.23
N LYS A 45 13.73 -4.44 37.16
CA LYS A 45 14.57 -3.27 36.95
C LYS A 45 16.06 -3.57 36.92
N ALA A 46 16.49 -4.78 37.28
CA ALA A 46 17.88 -5.21 37.15
C ALA A 46 18.33 -5.38 35.70
N TYR A 47 17.41 -5.44 34.79
CA TYR A 47 17.66 -5.48 33.36
C TYR A 47 17.20 -4.18 32.69
N LYS A 48 17.79 -3.85 31.53
CA LYS A 48 17.35 -2.71 30.74
C LYS A 48 16.05 -3.05 30.06
N GLU A 49 15.12 -2.14 30.14
CA GLU A 49 13.87 -2.21 29.37
C GLU A 49 14.18 -2.00 27.89
N ALA A 50 13.37 -2.60 27.01
CA ALA A 50 13.45 -2.36 25.58
C ALA A 50 13.07 -0.90 25.27
N ASP A 51 13.82 -0.26 24.38
CA ASP A 51 13.54 1.12 23.94
C ASP A 51 12.18 1.24 23.27
N VAL A 52 11.73 0.16 22.61
CA VAL A 52 10.42 0.07 21.95
C VAL A 52 9.69 -1.17 22.50
N THR A 53 8.55 -0.95 23.13
CA THR A 53 7.69 -2.01 23.66
C THR A 53 6.43 -2.14 22.82
N ARG A 54 5.71 -3.27 22.95
CA ARG A 54 4.41 -3.48 22.29
C ARG A 54 3.38 -2.40 22.57
N ASP A 55 3.52 -1.71 23.70
CA ASP A 55 2.61 -0.65 24.13
C ASP A 55 3.04 0.74 23.61
N SER A 56 4.13 0.81 22.83
CA SER A 56 4.57 2.03 22.18
C SER A 56 3.49 2.55 21.23
N SER A 57 3.08 3.81 21.44
CA SER A 57 2.08 4.47 20.58
C SER A 57 2.54 4.58 19.11
N GLU A 58 3.85 4.72 18.88
CA GLU A 58 4.43 4.78 17.55
C GLU A 58 4.25 3.45 16.82
N LEU A 59 4.56 2.33 17.50
CA LEU A 59 4.41 1.01 16.93
C LEU A 59 2.93 0.68 16.65
N GLN A 60 2.03 1.05 17.55
CA GLN A 60 0.59 0.86 17.36
C GLN A 60 0.05 1.70 16.18
N ASN A 61 0.50 2.95 16.05
CA ASN A 61 0.13 3.80 14.92
C ASN A 61 0.63 3.22 13.60
N MET A 62 1.86 2.72 13.55
CA MET A 62 2.41 2.04 12.37
C MET A 62 1.58 0.81 12.00
N VAL A 63 1.27 -0.06 12.95
CA VAL A 63 0.46 -1.25 12.69
C VAL A 63 -0.95 -0.89 12.22
N ASN A 64 -1.56 0.15 12.79
CA ASN A 64 -2.88 0.63 12.35
C ASN A 64 -2.82 1.17 10.91
N MET A 65 -1.78 1.91 10.58
CA MET A 65 -1.56 2.42 9.22
C MET A 65 -1.41 1.25 8.23
N TYR A 66 -0.54 0.26 8.50
CA TYR A 66 -0.36 -0.90 7.63
C TYR A 66 -1.64 -1.72 7.47
N ASN A 67 -2.38 -1.92 8.56
CA ASN A 67 -3.66 -2.59 8.50
C ASN A 67 -4.72 -1.77 7.73
N GLY A 68 -4.59 -0.46 7.70
CA GLY A 68 -5.39 0.42 6.85
C GLY A 68 -5.09 0.19 5.37
N LEU A 69 -3.80 0.23 5.00
CA LEU A 69 -3.35 -0.03 3.62
C LEU A 69 -3.72 -1.44 3.14
N ALA A 70 -3.61 -2.45 4.01
CA ALA A 70 -3.99 -3.83 3.69
C ALA A 70 -5.48 -4.01 3.39
N LYS A 71 -6.34 -3.07 3.79
CA LYS A 71 -7.79 -3.11 3.50
C LYS A 71 -8.16 -2.49 2.16
N VAL A 72 -7.25 -1.75 1.54
CA VAL A 72 -7.51 -1.11 0.25
C VAL A 72 -7.84 -2.16 -0.78
N ASN A 73 -8.94 -1.95 -1.47
CA ASN A 73 -9.36 -2.77 -2.59
C ASN A 73 -10.11 -1.88 -3.59
N ILE A 74 -9.41 -1.49 -4.64
CA ILE A 74 -9.96 -0.60 -5.67
C ILE A 74 -10.07 -1.41 -6.96
N THR A 75 -11.29 -1.66 -7.40
CA THR A 75 -11.56 -2.35 -8.65
C THR A 75 -11.90 -1.32 -9.72
N TYR A 76 -11.03 -1.18 -10.70
CA TYR A 76 -11.26 -0.39 -11.90
C TYR A 76 -12.12 -1.17 -12.87
N THR A 77 -13.07 -0.49 -13.51
CA THR A 77 -13.91 -1.07 -14.56
C THR A 77 -13.64 -0.38 -15.91
N PHE A 78 -13.43 -1.19 -16.93
CA PHE A 78 -13.19 -0.78 -18.32
C PHE A 78 -14.17 -1.54 -19.24
N GLY A 79 -15.45 -1.16 -19.17
CA GLY A 79 -16.52 -1.96 -19.77
C GLY A 79 -16.68 -3.31 -19.08
N ASP A 80 -16.45 -4.39 -19.80
CA ASP A 80 -16.53 -5.78 -19.26
C ASP A 80 -15.25 -6.24 -18.56
N GLU A 81 -14.16 -5.50 -18.71
CA GLU A 81 -12.88 -5.80 -18.05
C GLU A 81 -12.79 -5.12 -16.68
N THR A 82 -12.08 -5.79 -15.78
CA THR A 82 -11.79 -5.22 -14.45
C THR A 82 -10.34 -5.43 -14.05
N VAL A 83 -9.76 -4.42 -13.41
CA VAL A 83 -8.42 -4.47 -12.83
C VAL A 83 -8.51 -4.10 -11.37
N THR A 84 -7.94 -4.92 -10.49
CA THR A 84 -8.00 -4.68 -9.04
C THR A 84 -6.64 -4.30 -8.50
N LEU A 85 -6.59 -3.17 -7.80
CA LEU A 85 -5.48 -2.77 -6.95
C LEU A 85 -5.82 -3.15 -5.51
N ASP A 86 -5.09 -4.10 -4.97
CA ASP A 86 -5.30 -4.60 -3.61
C ASP A 86 -4.20 -4.14 -2.63
N GLY A 87 -4.44 -4.35 -1.34
CA GLY A 87 -3.48 -4.02 -0.29
C GLY A 87 -2.16 -4.79 -0.40
N ASN A 88 -2.12 -5.96 -1.06
CA ASN A 88 -0.88 -6.71 -1.26
C ASN A 88 0.03 -6.03 -2.27
N THR A 89 -0.54 -5.48 -3.34
CA THR A 89 0.20 -4.69 -4.32
C THR A 89 0.75 -3.43 -3.68
N ILE A 90 -0.09 -2.70 -2.92
CA ILE A 90 0.29 -1.46 -2.22
C ILE A 90 1.39 -1.70 -1.19
N LYS A 91 1.32 -2.82 -0.47
CA LYS A 91 2.35 -3.21 0.50
C LYS A 91 3.74 -3.31 -0.11
N ASN A 92 3.85 -3.76 -1.37
CA ASN A 92 5.12 -3.88 -2.08
C ASN A 92 5.75 -2.52 -2.46
N TRP A 93 4.98 -1.45 -2.38
CA TRP A 93 5.45 -0.07 -2.61
C TRP A 93 6.07 0.57 -1.36
N LEU A 94 5.87 -0.05 -0.19
CA LEU A 94 6.43 0.43 1.07
C LEU A 94 7.90 0.00 1.18
N GLN A 95 8.73 0.90 1.66
CA GLN A 95 10.15 0.64 1.90
C GLN A 95 10.41 0.48 3.39
N PHE A 96 11.19 -0.53 3.72
CA PHE A 96 11.57 -0.86 5.10
C PHE A 96 13.09 -0.88 5.22
N ASP A 97 13.60 -0.48 6.37
CA ASP A 97 15.00 -0.64 6.72
C ASP A 97 15.34 -2.10 7.10
N GLU A 98 16.62 -2.37 7.38
CA GLU A 98 17.10 -3.70 7.80
C GLU A 98 16.47 -4.18 9.13
N LYS A 99 15.91 -3.27 9.91
CA LYS A 99 15.21 -3.56 11.18
C LYS A 99 13.71 -3.73 11.00
N GLY A 100 13.21 -3.63 9.76
CA GLY A 100 11.78 -3.71 9.45
C GLY A 100 11.00 -2.45 9.81
N GLN A 101 11.67 -1.31 10.03
CA GLN A 101 11.01 -0.03 10.24
C GLN A 101 10.72 0.62 8.88
N LEU A 102 9.55 1.23 8.76
CA LEU A 102 9.17 1.97 7.55
C LEU A 102 10.13 3.15 7.36
N LEU A 103 10.73 3.20 6.18
CA LEU A 103 11.51 4.35 5.78
C LEU A 103 10.58 5.55 5.52
N PRO A 104 11.04 6.78 5.81
CA PRO A 104 10.31 7.97 5.43
C PRO A 104 10.02 7.94 3.93
N ASP A 105 8.79 8.32 3.55
CA ASP A 105 8.45 8.47 2.14
C ASP A 105 9.22 9.66 1.55
N ASP A 106 10.19 9.36 0.71
CA ASP A 106 10.97 10.33 -0.07
C ASP A 106 10.31 10.68 -1.41
N GLY A 107 9.04 10.34 -1.57
CA GLY A 107 8.29 10.46 -2.81
C GLY A 107 8.22 9.16 -3.61
N ALA A 108 8.90 8.10 -3.19
CA ALA A 108 8.91 6.81 -3.89
C ALA A 108 7.51 6.18 -3.92
N PHE A 109 6.77 6.24 -2.82
CA PHE A 109 5.39 5.75 -2.79
C PHE A 109 4.50 6.47 -3.79
N ARG A 110 4.62 7.80 -3.85
CA ARG A 110 3.89 8.61 -4.85
C ARG A 110 4.27 8.22 -6.27
N GLN A 111 5.55 7.95 -6.52
CA GLN A 111 6.01 7.52 -7.84
C GLN A 111 5.39 6.18 -8.23
N HIS A 112 5.30 5.21 -7.32
CA HIS A 112 4.61 3.95 -7.58
C HIS A 112 3.13 4.13 -7.94
N VAL A 113 2.44 5.08 -7.31
CA VAL A 113 1.05 5.43 -7.68
C VAL A 113 0.98 6.00 -9.09
N VAL A 114 1.89 6.91 -9.44
CA VAL A 114 1.96 7.50 -10.79
C VAL A 114 2.27 6.42 -11.83
N ASP A 115 3.24 5.56 -11.57
CA ASP A 115 3.65 4.47 -12.47
C ASP A 115 2.51 3.47 -12.67
N TYR A 116 1.77 3.15 -11.61
CA TYR A 116 0.60 2.27 -11.69
C TYR A 116 -0.50 2.87 -12.57
N VAL A 117 -0.81 4.15 -12.40
CA VAL A 117 -1.80 4.85 -13.23
C VAL A 117 -1.33 4.97 -14.67
N ALA A 118 -0.04 5.22 -14.91
CA ALA A 118 0.54 5.23 -16.24
C ALA A 118 0.42 3.85 -16.93
N GLN A 119 0.61 2.77 -16.19
CA GLN A 119 0.41 1.41 -16.71
C GLN A 119 -1.06 1.15 -17.04
N LEU A 120 -2.01 1.54 -16.17
CA LEU A 120 -3.44 1.46 -16.47
C LEU A 120 -3.79 2.20 -17.75
N ALA A 121 -3.23 3.40 -17.95
CA ALA A 121 -3.45 4.18 -19.16
C ALA A 121 -2.84 3.51 -20.40
N ALA A 122 -1.66 2.94 -20.29
CA ALA A 122 -1.01 2.22 -21.38
C ALA A 122 -1.82 0.98 -21.83
N ASP A 123 -2.46 0.30 -20.88
CA ASP A 123 -3.20 -0.93 -21.15
C ASP A 123 -4.64 -0.67 -21.64
N HIS A 124 -5.26 0.47 -21.23
CA HIS A 124 -6.70 0.70 -21.42
C HIS A 124 -7.07 1.97 -22.19
N ASP A 125 -6.11 2.88 -22.45
CA ASP A 125 -6.40 4.04 -23.29
C ASP A 125 -6.59 3.60 -24.76
N THR A 126 -7.64 4.12 -25.38
CA THR A 126 -7.98 3.80 -26.78
C THR A 126 -7.85 5.00 -27.73
N VAL A 127 -7.57 6.19 -27.20
CA VAL A 127 -7.31 7.38 -28.03
C VAL A 127 -6.06 7.16 -28.86
N GLY A 128 -6.16 7.36 -30.17
CA GLY A 128 -5.04 7.20 -31.11
C GLY A 128 -4.73 5.76 -31.52
N THR A 129 -5.49 4.77 -31.03
CA THR A 129 -5.31 3.38 -31.44
C THR A 129 -6.00 3.10 -32.78
N GLU A 130 -5.44 2.15 -33.53
CA GLU A 130 -6.06 1.62 -34.73
C GLU A 130 -7.28 0.77 -34.35
N ARG A 131 -8.42 0.98 -35.05
CA ARG A 131 -9.66 0.22 -34.82
C ARG A 131 -10.15 -0.40 -36.11
N GLN A 132 -10.67 -1.61 -36.00
CA GLN A 132 -11.36 -2.27 -37.07
C GLN A 132 -12.81 -1.78 -37.13
N PHE A 133 -13.27 -1.49 -38.33
CA PHE A 133 -14.67 -1.10 -38.59
C PHE A 133 -15.23 -1.92 -39.73
N GLU A 134 -16.37 -2.56 -39.50
CA GLU A 134 -17.10 -3.24 -40.57
C GLU A 134 -18.07 -2.25 -41.23
N THR A 135 -17.80 -2.00 -42.51
CA THR A 135 -18.65 -1.13 -43.33
C THR A 135 -20.01 -1.76 -43.60
N THR A 136 -20.98 -0.96 -44.02
CA THR A 136 -22.32 -1.45 -44.45
C THR A 136 -22.29 -2.47 -45.55
N SER A 137 -21.18 -2.55 -46.33
CA SER A 137 -20.94 -3.57 -47.34
C SER A 137 -20.28 -4.86 -46.81
N GLY A 138 -20.10 -4.99 -45.49
CA GLY A 138 -19.44 -6.15 -44.87
C GLY A 138 -17.90 -6.16 -45.01
N ARG A 139 -17.29 -5.08 -45.45
CA ARG A 139 -15.85 -4.97 -45.60
C ARG A 139 -15.22 -4.39 -44.33
N ILE A 140 -14.21 -5.05 -43.80
CA ILE A 140 -13.44 -4.55 -42.65
C ILE A 140 -12.42 -3.51 -43.17
N VAL A 141 -12.46 -2.34 -42.57
CA VAL A 141 -11.49 -1.25 -42.76
C VAL A 141 -10.84 -0.89 -41.41
N TYR A 142 -9.63 -0.37 -41.49
CA TYR A 142 -8.91 0.12 -40.32
C TYR A 142 -9.02 1.63 -40.26
N VAL A 143 -9.48 2.14 -39.13
CA VAL A 143 -9.67 3.55 -38.87
C VAL A 143 -8.69 4.00 -37.79
N TYR A 144 -7.95 5.05 -38.07
CA TYR A 144 -7.03 5.67 -37.13
C TYR A 144 -7.72 6.88 -36.51
N GLY A 145 -8.06 6.78 -35.23
CA GLY A 145 -8.71 7.86 -34.48
C GLY A 145 -7.74 8.57 -33.55
N SER A 146 -7.28 9.76 -33.91
CA SER A 146 -6.40 10.56 -33.04
C SER A 146 -7.14 11.43 -32.02
N ALA A 147 -8.44 11.62 -32.18
CA ALA A 147 -9.23 12.60 -31.43
C ALA A 147 -10.42 11.99 -30.68
N TYR A 148 -10.61 10.67 -30.69
CA TYR A 148 -11.73 10.00 -30.07
C TYR A 148 -11.31 8.69 -29.39
N GLY A 149 -11.86 8.41 -28.25
CA GLY A 149 -11.58 7.20 -27.49
C GLY A 149 -11.66 7.45 -25.99
N TRP A 150 -11.22 6.45 -25.23
CA TRP A 150 -11.03 6.54 -23.81
C TRP A 150 -9.60 7.01 -23.52
N LYS A 151 -9.47 7.98 -22.63
CA LYS A 151 -8.16 8.46 -22.17
C LYS A 151 -8.20 8.81 -20.70
N ILE A 152 -7.40 8.16 -19.90
CA ILE A 152 -7.27 8.42 -18.46
C ILE A 152 -6.62 9.79 -18.24
N ASP A 153 -7.17 10.58 -17.33
CA ASP A 153 -6.53 11.77 -16.78
C ASP A 153 -5.57 11.31 -15.67
N GLN A 154 -4.34 11.01 -16.06
CA GLN A 154 -3.36 10.37 -15.16
C GLN A 154 -3.08 11.21 -13.91
N ASP A 155 -3.05 12.54 -14.03
CA ASP A 155 -2.77 13.41 -12.88
C ASP A 155 -3.93 13.39 -11.87
N LYS A 156 -5.16 13.51 -12.36
CA LYS A 156 -6.35 13.47 -11.49
C LYS A 156 -6.58 12.07 -10.92
N GLU A 157 -6.36 11.05 -11.72
CA GLU A 157 -6.49 9.66 -11.26
C GLU A 157 -5.47 9.35 -10.17
N ALA A 158 -4.20 9.73 -10.35
CA ALA A 158 -3.16 9.53 -9.34
C ALA A 158 -3.47 10.29 -8.04
N ALA A 159 -4.01 11.49 -8.13
CA ALA A 159 -4.42 12.27 -6.95
C ALA A 159 -5.59 11.60 -6.21
N GLN A 160 -6.61 11.15 -6.93
CA GLN A 160 -7.75 10.44 -6.36
C GLN A 160 -7.33 9.10 -5.75
N LEU A 161 -6.53 8.32 -6.47
CA LEU A 161 -6.01 7.04 -6.01
C LEU A 161 -5.21 7.19 -4.72
N MET A 162 -4.37 8.21 -4.63
CA MET A 162 -3.61 8.52 -3.41
C MET A 162 -4.53 8.77 -2.20
N GLN A 163 -5.61 9.53 -2.38
CA GLN A 163 -6.60 9.79 -1.32
C GLN A 163 -7.32 8.50 -0.90
N GLU A 164 -7.71 7.67 -1.85
CA GLU A 164 -8.39 6.40 -1.61
C GLU A 164 -7.50 5.42 -0.85
N ILE A 165 -6.22 5.33 -1.21
CA ILE A 165 -5.23 4.52 -0.50
C ILE A 165 -5.07 5.02 0.95
N GLN A 166 -4.89 6.32 1.15
CA GLN A 166 -4.72 6.91 2.48
C GLN A 166 -5.94 6.70 3.40
N SER A 167 -7.14 6.67 2.82
CA SER A 167 -8.38 6.42 3.56
C SER A 167 -8.73 4.94 3.75
N GLY A 168 -7.95 4.01 3.18
CA GLY A 168 -8.24 2.58 3.26
C GLY A 168 -9.51 2.18 2.51
N THR A 169 -9.80 2.86 1.39
CA THR A 169 -11.06 2.72 0.66
C THR A 169 -11.18 1.35 -0.02
N GLN A 170 -12.41 0.82 -0.03
CA GLN A 170 -12.84 -0.31 -0.86
C GLN A 170 -13.92 0.18 -1.81
N THR A 171 -13.65 0.14 -3.10
CA THR A 171 -14.58 0.66 -4.11
C THR A 171 -14.42 -0.03 -5.46
N THR A 172 -15.48 0.04 -6.25
CA THR A 172 -15.46 -0.33 -7.67
C THR A 172 -15.88 0.90 -8.46
N ARG A 173 -15.04 1.34 -9.40
CA ARG A 173 -15.29 2.54 -10.19
C ARG A 173 -14.54 2.53 -11.52
N GLU A 174 -14.95 3.39 -12.41
CA GLU A 174 -14.11 3.76 -13.56
C GLU A 174 -12.97 4.68 -13.13
N PRO A 175 -11.85 4.71 -13.88
CA PRO A 175 -10.83 5.74 -13.69
C PRO A 175 -11.37 7.13 -14.05
N VAL A 176 -10.64 8.15 -13.60
CA VAL A 176 -10.92 9.53 -14.03
C VAL A 176 -10.45 9.68 -15.45
N TYR A 177 -11.37 9.98 -16.35
CA TYR A 177 -11.06 10.15 -17.77
C TYR A 177 -10.91 11.63 -18.14
N SER A 178 -9.91 11.95 -18.95
CA SER A 178 -9.80 13.23 -19.67
C SER A 178 -10.61 13.23 -20.97
N MET A 179 -10.84 12.04 -21.55
CA MET A 179 -11.67 11.84 -22.73
C MET A 179 -12.46 10.55 -22.58
N ARG A 180 -13.74 10.59 -22.95
CA ARG A 180 -14.66 9.45 -22.91
C ARG A 180 -15.21 9.16 -24.31
N ALA A 181 -15.26 7.90 -24.66
CA ALA A 181 -16.00 7.40 -25.82
C ALA A 181 -17.45 7.07 -25.43
N ASN A 182 -18.31 6.80 -26.41
CA ASN A 182 -19.71 6.46 -26.16
C ASN A 182 -19.90 5.03 -25.63
N ALA A 183 -19.00 4.13 -26.02
CA ALA A 183 -19.02 2.74 -25.59
C ALA A 183 -17.61 2.15 -25.53
N HIS A 184 -17.42 1.08 -24.78
CA HIS A 184 -16.23 0.24 -24.88
C HIS A 184 -16.39 -0.77 -26.02
N GLY A 185 -15.38 -0.90 -26.86
CA GLY A 185 -15.38 -1.89 -27.94
C GLY A 185 -14.69 -1.41 -29.20
N ILE A 186 -14.45 -2.36 -30.09
CA ILE A 186 -13.71 -2.13 -31.35
C ILE A 186 -14.50 -1.32 -32.37
N ASN A 187 -15.83 -1.30 -32.29
CA ASN A 187 -16.70 -0.61 -33.25
C ASN A 187 -17.13 0.79 -32.77
N ASP A 188 -16.67 1.23 -31.60
CA ASP A 188 -16.94 2.58 -31.15
C ASP A 188 -16.01 3.59 -31.82
N LEU A 189 -16.50 4.19 -32.91
CA LEU A 189 -15.82 5.22 -33.67
C LEU A 189 -16.30 6.64 -33.34
N GLY A 190 -17.30 6.77 -32.44
CA GLY A 190 -17.98 8.01 -32.13
C GLY A 190 -18.92 8.48 -33.24
N ASP A 191 -19.71 9.50 -32.91
CA ASP A 191 -20.77 10.02 -33.78
C ASP A 191 -20.26 10.66 -35.08
N THR A 192 -18.95 10.90 -35.19
CA THR A 192 -18.34 11.60 -36.33
C THR A 192 -18.17 10.69 -37.56
N TYR A 193 -18.32 9.39 -37.43
CA TYR A 193 -18.10 8.40 -38.49
C TYR A 193 -19.36 7.64 -38.92
N ILE A 194 -20.53 8.09 -38.46
CA ILE A 194 -21.84 7.54 -38.81
C ILE A 194 -22.42 8.31 -40.01
#